data_1d3bb03a7964946a26d74fa0a69e2626
#
_entry.id   1d3bb03a7964946a26d74fa0a69e2626
#
_cell.length_a   1.000
_cell.length_b   1.000
_cell.length_c   1.000
_cell.angle_alpha   90.00
_cell.angle_beta   90.00
_cell.angle_gamma   90.00
#
_symmetry.space_group_name_H-M   'P 1'
#
loop_
_entity.id
_entity.type
_entity.pdbx_description
1 polymer ?
#
loop_
_entity_poly.entity_id
_entity_poly.type
_entity_poly.pdbx_seq_one_letter_code
_entity_poly.pdbx_strand_id
1 'polypeptide(L)'
;MKRLFILFSNLFILIFLLWIAFISPNTVIHQSLPVIGILQQEKEVVYEELSSSLDQLAKENNSLIARQIQKTDSKGQIKFSYDIYGEGALPNGIKKEEKEFAAKESLLTNYYILSGNLTLEKLDQKLHDLGFSKSFMNKPNPLQNFMVFFGSGAQSLALVIFIISFGALTIIQKTLEMRSAGIRYISGIRRYQLFGHSLMEDGKELFLGCIGGSVLGAILIYYLQLTPFAYSLIISASIIYNTLLFILSAFLSFLFAFSIQKLHLVSLLKGKIPLKRVFFFSLHVNFLQSLSLVSQFIVSVSMGLSGRLIKRGVWLGLKRQIGFKSV
;
A
#
# COMPACT_ATOMS: atom_id res chain seq x y z
N MET A 1 -5.41 -25.40 -10.06
CA MET A 1 -6.26 -24.19 -9.92
C MET A 1 -5.65 -23.16 -8.96
N LYS A 2 -5.28 -23.52 -7.72
CA LYS A 2 -4.72 -22.60 -6.73
C LYS A 2 -3.44 -21.89 -7.21
N ARG A 3 -2.50 -22.59 -7.84
CA ARG A 3 -1.27 -22.01 -8.42
C ARG A 3 -1.58 -20.92 -9.45
N LEU A 4 -2.49 -21.21 -10.37
CA LEU A 4 -2.93 -20.22 -11.37
C LEU A 4 -3.57 -19.01 -10.72
N PHE A 5 -4.38 -19.23 -9.68
CA PHE A 5 -5.01 -18.15 -8.95
C PHE A 5 -3.96 -17.25 -8.26
N ILE A 6 -2.95 -17.83 -7.58
CA ILE A 6 -1.86 -17.08 -6.96
C ILE A 6 -1.13 -16.24 -8.01
N LEU A 7 -0.83 -16.80 -9.18
CA LEU A 7 -0.18 -16.10 -10.27
C LEU A 7 -1.03 -14.93 -10.80
N PHE A 8 -2.31 -15.17 -11.10
CA PHE A 8 -3.21 -14.13 -11.62
C PHE A 8 -3.46 -13.02 -10.61
N SER A 9 -3.63 -13.33 -9.34
CA SER A 9 -3.85 -12.32 -8.30
C SER A 9 -2.60 -11.46 -8.07
N ASN A 10 -1.41 -12.04 -8.09
CA ASN A 10 -0.15 -11.28 -8.04
C ASN A 10 0.02 -10.40 -9.28
N LEU A 11 -0.29 -10.92 -10.47
CA LEU A 11 -0.25 -10.16 -11.72
C LEU A 11 -1.24 -8.97 -11.69
N PHE A 12 -2.43 -9.17 -11.16
CA PHE A 12 -3.41 -8.10 -11.01
C PHE A 12 -2.91 -6.98 -10.09
N ILE A 13 -2.36 -7.33 -8.93
CA ILE A 13 -1.78 -6.35 -8.00
C ILE A 13 -0.64 -5.59 -8.66
N LEU A 14 0.22 -6.29 -9.39
CA LEU A 14 1.31 -5.69 -10.14
C LEU A 14 0.80 -4.70 -11.19
N ILE A 15 -0.13 -5.12 -12.04
CA ILE A 15 -0.70 -4.25 -13.09
C ILE A 15 -1.36 -3.02 -12.47
N PHE A 16 -2.07 -3.18 -11.37
CA PHE A 16 -2.72 -2.08 -10.67
C PHE A 16 -1.70 -1.07 -10.13
N LEU A 17 -0.63 -1.54 -9.50
CA LEU A 17 0.43 -0.67 -8.99
C LEU A 17 1.19 0.05 -10.11
N LEU A 18 1.45 -0.64 -11.22
CA LEU A 18 2.04 -0.03 -12.41
C LEU A 18 1.13 1.04 -13.01
N TRP A 19 -0.16 0.78 -13.05
CA TRP A 19 -1.15 1.75 -13.50
C TRP A 19 -1.16 3.02 -12.63
N ILE A 20 -1.11 2.86 -11.28
CA ILE A 20 -0.96 4.00 -10.36
C ILE A 20 0.35 4.74 -10.61
N ALA A 21 1.47 4.02 -10.73
CA ALA A 21 2.78 4.62 -10.95
C ALA A 21 2.84 5.41 -12.27
N PHE A 22 2.10 4.97 -13.27
CA PHE A 22 2.00 5.65 -14.56
C PHE A 22 1.10 6.89 -14.51
N ILE A 23 -0.10 6.79 -13.92
CA ILE A 23 -1.07 7.88 -13.88
C ILE A 23 -0.73 8.93 -12.82
N SER A 24 -0.21 8.49 -11.68
CA SER A 24 0.05 9.36 -10.52
C SER A 24 1.47 9.20 -9.99
N PRO A 25 2.52 9.46 -10.80
CA PRO A 25 3.91 9.28 -10.38
C PRO A 25 4.25 10.11 -9.12
N ASN A 26 3.70 11.32 -8.99
CA ASN A 26 3.88 12.14 -7.80
C ASN A 26 3.33 11.48 -6.53
N THR A 27 2.21 10.78 -6.61
CA THR A 27 1.65 10.05 -5.46
C THR A 27 2.61 8.96 -4.99
N VAL A 28 3.22 8.23 -5.93
CA VAL A 28 4.23 7.20 -5.61
C VAL A 28 5.46 7.83 -4.96
N ILE A 29 5.94 8.95 -5.50
CA ILE A 29 7.09 9.69 -4.93
C ILE A 29 6.76 10.15 -3.50
N HIS A 30 5.62 10.81 -3.30
CA HIS A 30 5.23 11.36 -2.01
C HIS A 30 5.04 10.28 -0.92
N GLN A 31 4.56 9.09 -1.30
CA GLN A 31 4.40 7.97 -0.37
C GLN A 31 5.70 7.20 -0.11
N SER A 32 6.68 7.32 -0.99
CA SER A 32 7.91 6.52 -0.92
C SER A 32 9.09 7.26 -0.28
N LEU A 33 8.98 8.57 -0.08
CA LEU A 33 10.06 9.40 0.44
C LEU A 33 9.81 9.87 1.88
N PRO A 34 10.89 9.97 2.69
CA PRO A 34 10.83 10.70 3.96
C PRO A 34 10.48 12.17 3.71
N VAL A 35 9.53 12.70 4.46
CA VAL A 35 9.02 14.06 4.27
C VAL A 35 8.82 14.80 5.58
N ILE A 36 9.14 16.08 5.56
CA ILE A 36 8.76 17.07 6.58
C ILE A 36 7.82 18.07 5.92
N GLY A 37 6.61 18.18 6.44
CA GLY A 37 5.67 19.22 6.03
C GLY A 37 5.69 20.38 7.02
N ILE A 38 5.94 21.59 6.53
CA ILE A 38 5.96 22.80 7.34
C ILE A 38 4.58 23.45 7.30
N LEU A 39 4.02 23.69 8.48
CA LEU A 39 2.66 24.25 8.62
C LEU A 39 2.68 25.71 9.08
N GLN A 40 3.72 26.15 9.78
CA GLN A 40 3.79 27.47 10.37
C GLN A 40 5.24 27.95 10.49
N GLN A 41 5.45 29.25 10.36
CA GLN A 41 6.72 29.94 10.67
C GLN A 41 6.52 30.98 11.77
N GLU A 42 7.52 31.17 12.61
CA GLU A 42 7.51 32.18 13.68
C GLU A 42 8.21 33.47 13.26
N LYS A 43 9.17 33.34 12.35
CA LYS A 43 9.92 34.48 11.82
C LYS A 43 9.81 34.48 10.30
N GLU A 44 9.90 35.64 9.71
CA GLU A 44 10.03 35.76 8.26
C GLU A 44 11.37 35.15 7.83
N VAL A 45 11.27 34.07 7.06
CA VAL A 45 12.43 33.34 6.55
C VAL A 45 12.69 33.77 5.13
N VAL A 46 13.90 34.25 4.88
CA VAL A 46 14.30 34.68 3.53
C VAL A 46 14.73 33.45 2.72
N TYR A 47 14.31 33.38 1.46
CA TYR A 47 14.59 32.23 0.61
C TYR A 47 16.10 31.95 0.45
N GLU A 48 16.93 33.01 0.31
CA GLU A 48 18.38 32.89 0.15
C GLU A 48 19.03 32.24 1.39
N GLU A 49 18.58 32.61 2.59
CA GLU A 49 19.05 32.02 3.83
C GLU A 49 18.66 30.54 3.95
N LEU A 50 17.41 30.24 3.64
CA LEU A 50 16.91 28.86 3.57
C LEU A 50 17.70 28.03 2.58
N SER A 51 17.84 28.53 1.34
CA SER A 51 18.53 27.84 0.27
C SER A 51 19.98 27.52 0.61
N SER A 52 20.72 28.51 1.11
CA SER A 52 22.14 28.32 1.49
C SER A 52 22.29 27.34 2.65
N SER A 53 21.41 27.42 3.66
CA SER A 53 21.41 26.53 4.83
C SER A 53 21.07 25.09 4.46
N LEU A 54 20.08 24.87 3.58
CA LEU A 54 19.70 23.53 3.12
C LEU A 54 20.75 22.95 2.16
N ASP A 55 21.36 23.76 1.29
CA ASP A 55 22.46 23.32 0.44
C ASP A 55 23.66 22.87 1.27
N GLN A 56 24.02 23.62 2.32
CA GLN A 56 25.08 23.25 3.23
C GLN A 56 24.76 21.93 3.95
N LEU A 57 23.58 21.82 4.54
CA LEU A 57 23.14 20.61 5.24
C LEU A 57 23.15 19.38 4.32
N ALA A 58 22.70 19.55 3.07
CA ALA A 58 22.68 18.50 2.07
C ALA A 58 24.08 18.03 1.73
N LYS A 59 25.04 18.95 1.51
CA LYS A 59 26.45 18.65 1.23
C LYS A 59 27.15 17.96 2.39
N GLU A 60 26.98 18.43 3.61
CA GLU A 60 27.54 17.82 4.83
C GLU A 60 27.10 16.37 5.04
N ASN A 61 25.90 16.01 4.58
CA ASN A 61 25.34 14.66 4.73
C ASN A 61 25.33 13.84 3.41
N ASN A 62 26.00 14.32 2.34
CA ASN A 62 25.95 13.70 1.02
C ASN A 62 24.53 13.35 0.59
N SER A 63 23.63 14.29 0.70
CA SER A 63 22.19 14.06 0.54
C SER A 63 21.60 15.04 -0.47
N LEU A 64 20.43 14.67 -1.01
CA LEU A 64 19.60 15.55 -1.83
C LEU A 64 18.31 15.86 -1.07
N ILE A 65 18.00 17.14 -0.96
CA ILE A 65 16.75 17.63 -0.39
C ILE A 65 15.94 18.27 -1.51
N ALA A 66 14.63 18.05 -1.51
CA ALA A 66 13.70 18.63 -2.46
C ALA A 66 12.58 19.36 -1.74
N ARG A 67 12.42 20.65 -1.98
CA ARG A 67 11.26 21.41 -1.55
C ARG A 67 10.17 21.32 -2.62
N GLN A 68 8.97 20.93 -2.24
CA GLN A 68 7.84 20.80 -3.15
C GLN A 68 7.28 22.19 -3.54
N ILE A 69 7.06 22.38 -4.82
CA ILE A 69 6.38 23.55 -5.38
C ILE A 69 5.13 23.07 -6.10
N GLN A 70 3.98 23.67 -5.76
CA GLN A 70 2.71 23.31 -6.36
C GLN A 70 2.30 24.37 -7.36
N LYS A 71 2.09 23.98 -8.60
CA LYS A 71 1.60 24.82 -9.69
C LYS A 71 0.22 24.36 -10.14
N THR A 72 -0.64 25.29 -10.48
CA THR A 72 -1.90 24.97 -11.16
C THR A 72 -1.77 25.32 -12.63
N ASP A 73 -1.98 24.33 -13.51
CA ASP A 73 -1.92 24.57 -14.94
C ASP A 73 -3.18 25.31 -15.45
N SER A 74 -3.18 25.70 -16.73
CA SER A 74 -4.29 26.38 -17.39
C SER A 74 -5.62 25.59 -17.40
N LYS A 75 -5.54 24.28 -17.14
CA LYS A 75 -6.69 23.36 -17.03
C LYS A 75 -7.14 23.12 -15.58
N GLY A 76 -6.57 23.84 -14.60
CA GLY A 76 -6.86 23.64 -13.18
C GLY A 76 -6.23 22.39 -12.58
N GLN A 77 -5.32 21.69 -13.28
CA GLN A 77 -4.64 20.52 -12.76
C GLN A 77 -3.42 20.93 -11.94
N ILE A 78 -3.28 20.30 -10.78
CA ILE A 78 -2.13 20.52 -9.89
C ILE A 78 -0.94 19.74 -10.45
N LYS A 79 0.16 20.47 -10.71
CA LYS A 79 1.46 19.91 -11.08
C LYS A 79 2.46 20.22 -9.99
N PHE A 80 3.35 19.27 -9.75
CA PHE A 80 4.42 19.43 -8.78
C PHE A 80 5.75 19.57 -9.49
N SER A 81 6.55 20.52 -9.03
CA SER A 81 7.96 20.71 -9.34
C SER A 81 8.73 20.85 -8.03
N TYR A 82 10.05 20.82 -8.10
CA TYR A 82 10.86 20.75 -6.90
C TYR A 82 12.05 21.68 -6.99
N ASP A 83 12.27 22.43 -5.92
CA ASP A 83 13.49 23.15 -5.67
C ASP A 83 14.49 22.21 -4.99
N ILE A 84 15.69 22.06 -5.54
CA ILE A 84 16.63 21.00 -5.18
C ILE A 84 17.85 21.62 -4.49
N TYR A 85 18.21 21.05 -3.35
CA TYR A 85 19.37 21.41 -2.54
C TYR A 85 20.34 20.23 -2.44
N GLY A 86 21.63 20.51 -2.57
CA GLY A 86 22.69 19.51 -2.62
C GLY A 86 23.10 19.11 -4.03
N GLU A 87 24.07 18.19 -4.12
CA GLU A 87 24.65 17.72 -5.38
C GLU A 87 24.37 16.24 -5.58
N GLY A 88 23.94 15.85 -6.79
CA GLY A 88 23.68 14.45 -7.12
C GLY A 88 22.75 14.28 -8.31
N ALA A 89 22.60 13.04 -8.76
CA ALA A 89 21.69 12.72 -9.85
C ALA A 89 20.22 12.76 -9.36
N LEU A 90 19.39 13.48 -10.10
CA LEU A 90 17.96 13.53 -9.79
C LEU A 90 17.29 12.23 -10.22
N PRO A 91 16.46 11.63 -9.34
CA PRO A 91 15.63 10.49 -9.71
C PRO A 91 14.66 10.84 -10.84
N ASN A 92 14.39 9.87 -11.73
CA ASN A 92 13.38 10.04 -12.77
C ASN A 92 12.02 10.41 -12.17
N GLY A 93 11.31 11.32 -12.82
CA GLY A 93 9.99 11.81 -12.37
C GLY A 93 10.05 13.05 -11.48
N ILE A 94 11.23 13.47 -11.00
CA ILE A 94 11.41 14.72 -10.26
C ILE A 94 11.79 15.82 -11.23
N LYS A 95 10.92 16.82 -11.36
CA LYS A 95 11.16 17.99 -12.21
C LYS A 95 11.73 19.12 -11.36
N LYS A 96 12.98 19.48 -11.66
CA LYS A 96 13.63 20.64 -11.01
C LYS A 96 12.99 21.94 -11.50
N GLU A 97 12.77 22.85 -10.57
CA GLU A 97 12.31 24.22 -10.86
C GLU A 97 13.47 25.18 -10.97
N GLU A 98 13.23 26.29 -11.67
CA GLU A 98 14.17 27.40 -11.74
C GLU A 98 14.21 28.18 -10.41
N LYS A 99 15.41 28.56 -9.95
CA LYS A 99 15.61 29.21 -8.64
C LYS A 99 14.83 30.53 -8.51
N GLU A 100 14.74 31.31 -9.60
CA GLU A 100 14.00 32.58 -9.59
C GLU A 100 12.51 32.39 -9.34
N PHE A 101 11.92 31.33 -9.89
CA PHE A 101 10.53 30.97 -9.63
C PHE A 101 10.37 30.39 -8.23
N ALA A 102 11.27 29.51 -7.84
CA ALA A 102 11.25 28.88 -6.52
C ALA A 102 11.31 29.91 -5.37
N ALA A 103 12.06 31.00 -5.56
CA ALA A 103 12.17 32.08 -4.55
C ALA A 103 10.85 32.82 -4.28
N LYS A 104 9.94 32.83 -5.25
CA LYS A 104 8.64 33.52 -5.12
C LYS A 104 7.54 32.66 -4.52
N GLU A 105 7.78 31.34 -4.42
CA GLU A 105 6.79 30.38 -3.94
C GLU A 105 6.87 30.18 -2.42
N SER A 106 5.74 29.79 -1.83
CA SER A 106 5.63 29.59 -0.38
C SER A 106 6.68 28.63 0.16
N LEU A 107 7.30 29.01 1.26
CA LEU A 107 8.23 28.16 2.01
C LEU A 107 7.49 27.18 2.96
N LEU A 108 6.20 27.41 3.22
CA LEU A 108 5.34 26.52 4.00
C LEU A 108 4.83 25.39 3.11
N THR A 109 5.64 24.37 2.96
CA THR A 109 5.40 23.26 2.04
C THR A 109 6.11 21.98 2.53
N ASN A 110 6.13 20.96 1.71
CA ASN A 110 6.78 19.69 2.01
C ASN A 110 8.24 19.69 1.55
N TYR A 111 9.11 19.19 2.42
CA TYR A 111 10.53 18.97 2.18
C TYR A 111 10.81 17.47 2.19
N TYR A 112 11.32 16.94 1.10
CA TYR A 112 11.61 15.52 0.89
C TYR A 112 13.11 15.26 0.95
N ILE A 113 13.52 14.15 1.55
CA ILE A 113 14.88 13.64 1.41
C ILE A 113 14.88 12.64 0.24
N LEU A 114 15.52 13.00 -0.86
CA LEU A 114 15.54 12.19 -2.09
C LEU A 114 16.56 11.05 -2.01
N SER A 115 17.71 11.33 -1.41
CA SER A 115 18.81 10.37 -1.26
C SER A 115 19.80 10.84 -0.20
N GLY A 116 20.70 9.94 0.22
CA GLY A 116 21.81 10.24 1.11
C GLY A 116 21.59 9.80 2.55
N ASN A 117 22.42 10.34 3.46
CA ASN A 117 22.50 9.93 4.86
C ASN A 117 21.81 10.90 5.83
N LEU A 118 21.12 11.93 5.30
CA LEU A 118 20.40 12.89 6.11
C LEU A 118 19.19 12.23 6.79
N THR A 119 19.04 12.45 8.08
CA THR A 119 17.87 12.00 8.83
C THR A 119 16.80 13.09 8.90
N LEU A 120 15.53 12.68 9.04
CA LEU A 120 14.42 13.64 9.17
C LEU A 120 14.59 14.53 10.40
N GLU A 121 15.11 13.98 11.49
CA GLU A 121 15.32 14.70 12.73
C GLU A 121 16.33 15.86 12.55
N LYS A 122 17.42 15.63 11.81
CA LYS A 122 18.40 16.69 11.51
C LYS A 122 17.83 17.76 10.58
N LEU A 123 17.03 17.34 9.59
CA LEU A 123 16.38 18.29 8.70
C LEU A 123 15.34 19.13 9.44
N ASP A 124 14.54 18.51 10.32
CA ASP A 124 13.55 19.21 11.15
C ASP A 124 14.20 20.22 12.08
N GLN A 125 15.28 19.80 12.78
CA GLN A 125 16.04 20.70 13.65
C GLN A 125 16.58 21.91 12.87
N LYS A 126 17.15 21.70 11.69
CA LYS A 126 17.67 22.79 10.85
C LYS A 126 16.56 23.75 10.40
N LEU A 127 15.38 23.22 10.03
CA LEU A 127 14.23 24.03 9.67
C LEU A 127 13.70 24.82 10.87
N HIS A 128 13.71 24.20 12.06
CA HIS A 128 13.33 24.88 13.28
C HIS A 128 14.31 26.03 13.63
N ASP A 129 15.62 25.82 13.49
CA ASP A 129 16.64 26.86 13.70
C ASP A 129 16.47 28.05 12.75
N LEU A 130 15.95 27.82 11.55
CA LEU A 130 15.63 28.86 10.58
C LEU A 130 14.34 29.65 10.90
N GLY A 131 13.53 29.17 11.85
CA GLY A 131 12.34 29.88 12.32
C GLY A 131 11.01 29.23 11.90
N PHE A 132 11.01 27.97 11.44
CA PHE A 132 9.79 27.20 11.27
C PHE A 132 9.40 26.53 12.57
N SER A 133 8.16 26.74 13.03
CA SER A 133 7.75 26.31 14.39
C SER A 133 6.87 25.09 14.43
N LYS A 134 6.20 24.77 13.34
CA LYS A 134 5.22 23.67 13.30
C LYS A 134 5.47 22.80 12.10
N SER A 135 5.95 21.59 12.36
CA SER A 135 6.22 20.60 11.33
C SER A 135 5.50 19.28 11.63
N PHE A 136 5.30 18.47 10.61
CA PHE A 136 5.00 17.07 10.78
C PHE A 136 6.01 16.25 9.99
N MET A 137 6.42 15.12 10.55
CA MET A 137 7.35 14.18 9.90
C MET A 137 6.60 12.91 9.50
N ASN A 138 6.86 12.44 8.28
CA ASN A 138 6.35 11.15 7.83
C ASN A 138 7.50 10.32 7.23
N LYS A 139 7.68 9.11 7.78
CA LYS A 139 8.63 8.12 7.26
C LYS A 139 7.88 7.11 6.41
N PRO A 140 8.41 6.72 5.24
CA PRO A 140 7.79 5.69 4.42
C PRO A 140 7.59 4.41 5.22
N ASN A 141 6.35 3.96 5.29
CA ASN A 141 5.99 2.70 5.92
C ASN A 141 5.33 1.79 4.87
N PRO A 142 5.95 0.65 4.51
CA PRO A 142 5.42 -0.25 3.49
C PRO A 142 3.98 -0.71 3.75
N LEU A 143 3.63 -0.97 5.01
CA LEU A 143 2.28 -1.37 5.38
C LEU A 143 1.28 -0.22 5.21
N GLN A 144 1.66 0.99 5.64
CA GLN A 144 0.84 2.19 5.45
C GLN A 144 0.61 2.47 3.96
N ASN A 145 1.66 2.39 3.15
CA ASN A 145 1.57 2.56 1.70
C ASN A 145 0.63 1.53 1.07
N PHE A 146 0.75 0.26 1.45
CA PHE A 146 -0.17 -0.78 1.00
C PHE A 146 -1.62 -0.44 1.37
N MET A 147 -1.87 0.02 2.60
CA MET A 147 -3.21 0.42 3.04
C MET A 147 -3.73 1.66 2.30
N VAL A 148 -2.89 2.63 1.97
CA VAL A 148 -3.28 3.80 1.17
C VAL A 148 -3.75 3.39 -0.22
N PHE A 149 -3.04 2.46 -0.88
CA PHE A 149 -3.38 2.04 -2.24
C PHE A 149 -4.50 1.00 -2.31
N PHE A 150 -4.61 0.12 -1.31
CA PHE A 150 -5.57 -0.98 -1.31
C PHE A 150 -6.64 -0.88 -0.23
N GLY A 151 -6.60 0.11 0.65
CA GLY A 151 -7.53 0.25 1.77
C GLY A 151 -8.85 0.93 1.45
N SER A 152 -9.02 1.49 0.25
CA SER A 152 -10.21 2.25 -0.13
C SER A 152 -10.67 1.97 -1.55
N GLY A 153 -11.95 2.23 -1.82
CA GLY A 153 -12.52 2.14 -3.16
C GLY A 153 -12.62 0.73 -3.72
N ALA A 154 -12.62 0.63 -5.06
CA ALA A 154 -12.73 -0.65 -5.78
C ALA A 154 -11.55 -1.59 -5.53
N GLN A 155 -10.39 -1.05 -5.21
CA GLN A 155 -9.16 -1.82 -4.95
C GLN A 155 -9.29 -2.66 -3.68
N SER A 156 -9.90 -2.11 -2.62
CA SER A 156 -10.14 -2.85 -1.39
C SER A 156 -11.11 -4.02 -1.61
N LEU A 157 -12.14 -3.81 -2.42
CA LEU A 157 -13.07 -4.88 -2.81
C LEU A 157 -12.36 -5.99 -3.60
N ALA A 158 -11.51 -5.63 -4.56
CA ALA A 158 -10.74 -6.60 -5.33
C ALA A 158 -9.79 -7.40 -4.43
N LEU A 159 -9.08 -6.73 -3.52
CA LEU A 159 -8.19 -7.39 -2.56
C LEU A 159 -8.96 -8.41 -1.70
N VAL A 160 -10.11 -8.01 -1.18
CA VAL A 160 -10.93 -8.90 -0.36
C VAL A 160 -11.48 -10.08 -1.16
N ILE A 161 -11.96 -9.85 -2.40
CA ILE A 161 -12.39 -10.93 -3.30
C ILE A 161 -11.24 -11.92 -3.52
N PHE A 162 -10.01 -11.46 -3.73
CA PHE A 162 -8.85 -12.34 -3.87
C PHE A 162 -8.56 -13.15 -2.60
N ILE A 163 -8.61 -12.53 -1.42
CA ILE A 163 -8.40 -13.22 -0.14
C ILE A 163 -9.48 -14.30 0.08
N ILE A 164 -10.75 -13.98 -0.17
CA ILE A 164 -11.86 -14.93 -0.05
C ILE A 164 -11.71 -16.08 -1.03
N SER A 165 -11.42 -15.78 -2.31
CA SER A 165 -11.26 -16.78 -3.36
C SER A 165 -10.09 -17.71 -3.07
N PHE A 166 -8.96 -17.17 -2.57
CA PHE A 166 -7.83 -17.98 -2.13
C PHE A 166 -8.22 -18.89 -0.97
N GLY A 167 -8.96 -18.37 0.02
CA GLY A 167 -9.48 -19.15 1.14
C GLY A 167 -10.36 -20.30 0.67
N ALA A 168 -11.31 -20.03 -0.22
CA ALA A 168 -12.19 -21.05 -0.80
C ALA A 168 -11.42 -22.14 -1.56
N LEU A 169 -10.47 -21.76 -2.42
CA LEU A 169 -9.61 -22.69 -3.14
C LEU A 169 -8.74 -23.53 -2.19
N THR A 170 -8.22 -22.94 -1.13
CA THR A 170 -7.45 -23.63 -0.10
C THR A 170 -8.33 -24.65 0.65
N ILE A 171 -9.55 -24.29 1.03
CA ILE A 171 -10.49 -25.21 1.68
C ILE A 171 -10.82 -26.39 0.76
N ILE A 172 -11.11 -26.13 -0.52
CA ILE A 172 -11.38 -27.19 -1.50
C ILE A 172 -10.18 -28.13 -1.61
N GLN A 173 -8.98 -27.60 -1.77
CA GLN A 173 -7.76 -28.41 -1.84
C GLN A 173 -7.57 -29.26 -0.60
N LYS A 174 -7.66 -28.68 0.60
CA LYS A 174 -7.53 -29.41 1.88
C LYS A 174 -8.62 -30.48 2.03
N THR A 175 -9.83 -30.23 1.55
CA THR A 175 -10.91 -31.20 1.57
C THR A 175 -10.61 -32.40 0.66
N LEU A 176 -10.04 -32.18 -0.53
CA LEU A 176 -9.62 -33.26 -1.42
C LEU A 176 -8.44 -34.08 -0.84
N GLU A 177 -7.54 -33.43 -0.12
CA GLU A 177 -6.41 -34.08 0.55
C GLU A 177 -6.80 -34.81 1.85
N MET A 178 -8.03 -34.63 2.34
CA MET A 178 -8.47 -35.14 3.66
C MET A 178 -8.35 -36.67 3.77
N ARG A 179 -8.61 -37.38 2.68
CA ARG A 179 -8.48 -38.86 2.65
C ARG A 179 -7.02 -39.29 2.83
N SER A 180 -6.09 -38.69 2.10
CA SER A 180 -4.67 -39.02 2.18
C SER A 180 -4.08 -38.61 3.53
N ALA A 181 -4.49 -37.45 4.05
CA ALA A 181 -4.10 -37.01 5.38
C ALA A 181 -4.62 -37.91 6.50
N GLY A 182 -5.87 -38.43 6.35
CA GLY A 182 -6.43 -39.42 7.25
C GLY A 182 -5.64 -40.74 7.27
N ILE A 183 -5.25 -41.25 6.11
CA ILE A 183 -4.40 -42.46 6.00
C ILE A 183 -3.05 -42.23 6.67
N ARG A 184 -2.41 -41.07 6.42
CA ARG A 184 -1.13 -40.71 7.05
C ARG A 184 -1.29 -40.61 8.58
N TYR A 185 -2.40 -40.09 9.06
CA TYR A 185 -2.68 -40.02 10.50
C TYR A 185 -2.79 -41.41 11.16
N ILE A 186 -3.50 -42.37 10.50
CA ILE A 186 -3.60 -43.73 10.95
C ILE A 186 -2.22 -44.43 10.94
N SER A 187 -1.36 -44.10 9.97
CA SER A 187 0.00 -44.60 9.89
C SER A 187 0.96 -44.00 10.95
N GLY A 188 0.44 -43.22 11.91
CA GLY A 188 1.21 -42.71 13.03
C GLY A 188 1.85 -41.33 12.81
N ILE A 189 1.60 -40.66 11.69
CA ILE A 189 2.09 -39.29 11.46
C ILE A 189 1.41 -38.34 12.43
N ARG A 190 2.21 -37.57 13.16
CA ARG A 190 1.70 -36.61 14.16
C ARG A 190 1.05 -35.39 13.48
N ARG A 191 0.08 -34.76 14.15
CA ARG A 191 -0.68 -33.60 13.61
C ARG A 191 0.18 -32.44 13.19
N TYR A 192 1.19 -32.10 13.99
CA TYR A 192 2.10 -31.00 13.65
C TYR A 192 2.88 -31.28 12.37
N GLN A 193 3.16 -32.56 12.06
CA GLN A 193 3.79 -32.96 10.80
C GLN A 193 2.83 -32.82 9.62
N LEU A 194 1.55 -33.18 9.80
CA LEU A 194 0.51 -32.94 8.78
C LEU A 194 0.31 -31.45 8.54
N PHE A 195 0.24 -30.65 9.61
CA PHE A 195 0.16 -29.20 9.52
C PHE A 195 1.38 -28.63 8.80
N GLY A 196 2.59 -28.99 9.23
CA GLY A 196 3.84 -28.50 8.66
C GLY A 196 3.99 -28.85 7.17
N HIS A 197 3.64 -30.07 6.78
CA HIS A 197 3.69 -30.50 5.38
C HIS A 197 2.72 -29.70 4.51
N SER A 198 1.49 -29.57 4.98
CA SER A 198 0.45 -28.77 4.31
C SER A 198 0.84 -27.31 4.16
N LEU A 199 1.39 -26.70 5.21
CA LEU A 199 1.83 -25.32 5.20
C LEU A 199 3.05 -25.10 4.29
N MET A 200 3.97 -26.09 4.25
CA MET A 200 5.17 -26.02 3.42
C MET A 200 4.84 -26.05 1.92
N GLU A 201 3.85 -26.85 1.52
CA GLU A 201 3.36 -26.87 0.13
C GLU A 201 2.77 -25.52 -0.28
N ASP A 202 1.87 -24.98 0.55
CA ASP A 202 1.26 -23.67 0.30
C ASP A 202 2.30 -22.55 0.32
N GLY A 203 3.26 -22.62 1.25
CA GLY A 203 4.35 -21.65 1.36
C GLY A 203 5.24 -21.59 0.12
N LYS A 204 5.57 -22.73 -0.46
CA LYS A 204 6.35 -22.81 -1.72
C LYS A 204 5.61 -22.13 -2.88
N GLU A 205 4.31 -22.37 -3.02
CA GLU A 205 3.50 -21.77 -4.08
C GLU A 205 3.40 -20.26 -3.95
N LEU A 206 3.18 -19.76 -2.73
CA LEU A 206 3.12 -18.33 -2.43
C LEU A 206 4.48 -17.64 -2.62
N PHE A 207 5.57 -18.30 -2.21
CA PHE A 207 6.92 -17.79 -2.38
C PHE A 207 7.29 -17.62 -3.86
N LEU A 208 6.96 -18.63 -4.69
CA LEU A 208 7.16 -18.55 -6.14
C LEU A 208 6.30 -17.42 -6.76
N GLY A 209 5.06 -17.25 -6.30
CA GLY A 209 4.19 -16.15 -6.72
C GLY A 209 4.76 -14.78 -6.36
N CYS A 210 5.30 -14.64 -5.15
CA CYS A 210 5.93 -13.42 -4.67
C CYS A 210 7.18 -13.06 -5.50
N ILE A 211 8.08 -14.00 -5.70
CA ILE A 211 9.29 -13.79 -6.52
C ILE A 211 8.90 -13.44 -7.95
N GLY A 212 8.00 -14.22 -8.56
CA GLY A 212 7.54 -13.98 -9.93
C GLY A 212 6.93 -12.59 -10.09
N GLY A 213 6.05 -12.18 -9.17
CA GLY A 213 5.46 -10.85 -9.16
C GLY A 213 6.50 -9.73 -8.98
N SER A 214 7.46 -9.91 -8.08
CA SER A 214 8.52 -8.91 -7.83
C SER A 214 9.48 -8.78 -9.02
N VAL A 215 9.89 -9.89 -9.61
CA VAL A 215 10.82 -9.89 -10.78
C VAL A 215 10.13 -9.28 -12.01
N LEU A 216 8.91 -9.71 -12.31
CA LEU A 216 8.13 -9.13 -13.42
C LEU A 216 7.89 -7.63 -13.19
N GLY A 217 7.59 -7.23 -11.96
CA GLY A 217 7.43 -5.83 -11.58
C GLY A 217 8.68 -5.01 -11.85
N ALA A 218 9.84 -5.51 -11.42
CA ALA A 218 11.11 -4.83 -11.65
C ALA A 218 11.43 -4.68 -13.15
N ILE A 219 11.21 -5.74 -13.93
CA ILE A 219 11.41 -5.71 -15.38
C ILE A 219 10.50 -4.66 -16.04
N LEU A 220 9.22 -4.65 -15.68
CA LEU A 220 8.26 -3.71 -16.27
C LEU A 220 8.54 -2.26 -15.89
N ILE A 221 8.96 -1.98 -14.64
CA ILE A 221 9.39 -0.64 -14.22
C ILE A 221 10.57 -0.16 -15.06
N TYR A 222 11.56 -1.05 -15.30
CA TYR A 222 12.71 -0.73 -16.12
C TYR A 222 12.32 -0.40 -17.57
N TYR A 223 11.51 -1.24 -18.22
CA TYR A 223 11.05 -1.00 -19.59
C TYR A 223 10.15 0.22 -19.74
N LEU A 224 9.29 0.48 -18.77
CA LEU A 224 8.38 1.62 -18.80
C LEU A 224 9.04 2.92 -18.30
N GLN A 225 10.32 2.87 -17.93
CA GLN A 225 11.09 4.00 -17.41
C GLN A 225 10.38 4.74 -16.27
N LEU A 226 9.70 4.00 -15.40
CA LEU A 226 9.00 4.55 -14.24
C LEU A 226 9.99 5.01 -13.17
N THR A 227 9.48 5.80 -12.23
CA THR A 227 10.31 6.31 -11.14
C THR A 227 10.92 5.17 -10.32
N PRO A 228 12.19 5.29 -9.87
CA PRO A 228 12.83 4.26 -9.03
C PRO A 228 12.05 3.91 -7.77
N PHE A 229 11.29 4.87 -7.24
CA PHE A 229 10.46 4.67 -6.05
C PHE A 229 9.35 3.63 -6.23
N ALA A 230 8.91 3.38 -7.48
CA ALA A 230 7.95 2.34 -7.80
C ALA A 230 8.46 0.92 -7.48
N TYR A 231 9.79 0.68 -7.51
CA TYR A 231 10.37 -0.61 -7.15
C TYR A 231 10.04 -0.98 -5.69
N SER A 232 10.35 -0.05 -4.77
CA SER A 232 10.08 -0.27 -3.34
C SER A 232 8.61 -0.54 -3.07
N LEU A 233 7.72 0.21 -3.73
CA LEU A 233 6.28 0.05 -3.60
C LEU A 233 5.82 -1.32 -4.09
N ILE A 234 6.25 -1.76 -5.27
CA ILE A 234 5.81 -3.03 -5.87
C ILE A 234 6.34 -4.22 -5.08
N ILE A 235 7.62 -4.21 -4.69
CA ILE A 235 8.21 -5.29 -3.91
C ILE A 235 7.52 -5.41 -2.55
N SER A 236 7.35 -4.30 -1.84
CA SER A 236 6.70 -4.30 -0.53
C SER A 236 5.23 -4.74 -0.60
N ALA A 237 4.49 -4.28 -1.60
CA ALA A 237 3.10 -4.69 -1.80
C ALA A 237 2.97 -6.18 -2.13
N SER A 238 3.86 -6.71 -2.96
CA SER A 238 3.90 -8.15 -3.27
C SER A 238 4.20 -8.98 -2.03
N ILE A 239 5.16 -8.57 -1.21
CA ILE A 239 5.50 -9.24 0.06
C ILE A 239 4.31 -9.20 1.01
N ILE A 240 3.71 -8.04 1.24
CA ILE A 240 2.57 -7.88 2.16
C ILE A 240 1.39 -8.73 1.71
N TYR A 241 1.03 -8.69 0.42
CA TYR A 241 -0.07 -9.47 -0.12
C TYR A 241 0.14 -10.97 0.08
N ASN A 242 1.30 -11.50 -0.32
CA ASN A 242 1.58 -12.93 -0.17
C ASN A 242 1.72 -13.35 1.30
N THR A 243 2.16 -12.45 2.19
CA THR A 243 2.16 -12.68 3.64
C THR A 243 0.73 -12.81 4.18
N LEU A 244 -0.21 -11.98 3.73
CA LEU A 244 -1.62 -12.09 4.10
C LEU A 244 -2.21 -13.45 3.65
N LEU A 245 -1.92 -13.87 2.42
CA LEU A 245 -2.36 -15.17 1.91
C LEU A 245 -1.73 -16.33 2.71
N PHE A 246 -0.44 -16.19 3.09
CA PHE A 246 0.25 -17.19 3.90
C PHE A 246 -0.35 -17.33 5.30
N ILE A 247 -0.67 -16.20 5.97
CA ILE A 247 -1.35 -16.21 7.29
C ILE A 247 -2.70 -16.92 7.17
N LEU A 248 -3.48 -16.61 6.14
CA LEU A 248 -4.76 -17.27 5.90
C LEU A 248 -4.58 -18.77 5.64
N SER A 249 -3.60 -19.16 4.83
CA SER A 249 -3.26 -20.56 4.57
C SER A 249 -2.83 -21.30 5.84
N ALA A 250 -2.01 -20.67 6.68
CA ALA A 250 -1.60 -21.23 7.97
C ALA A 250 -2.78 -21.48 8.89
N PHE A 251 -3.70 -20.51 8.99
CA PHE A 251 -4.92 -20.63 9.77
C PHE A 251 -5.80 -21.79 9.27
N LEU A 252 -6.04 -21.86 7.96
CA LEU A 252 -6.84 -22.92 7.35
C LEU A 252 -6.19 -24.30 7.49
N SER A 253 -4.87 -24.38 7.35
CA SER A 253 -4.11 -25.64 7.55
C SER A 253 -4.16 -26.10 9.01
N PHE A 254 -4.14 -25.17 9.97
CA PHE A 254 -4.32 -25.47 11.39
C PHE A 254 -5.73 -26.04 11.65
N LEU A 255 -6.78 -25.37 11.16
CA LEU A 255 -8.16 -25.84 11.28
C LEU A 255 -8.34 -27.23 10.64
N PHE A 256 -7.72 -27.44 9.50
CA PHE A 256 -7.73 -28.73 8.80
C PHE A 256 -7.10 -29.83 9.64
N ALA A 257 -5.88 -29.65 10.16
CA ALA A 257 -5.18 -30.63 10.99
C ALA A 257 -5.97 -30.95 12.28
N PHE A 258 -6.64 -29.95 12.86
CA PHE A 258 -7.48 -30.15 14.03
C PHE A 258 -8.79 -30.88 13.69
N SER A 259 -9.36 -30.64 12.52
CA SER A 259 -10.62 -31.26 12.07
C SER A 259 -10.47 -32.76 11.80
N ILE A 260 -9.31 -33.22 11.30
CA ILE A 260 -9.05 -34.64 11.03
C ILE A 260 -9.29 -35.49 12.29
N GLN A 261 -9.00 -34.97 13.45
CA GLN A 261 -9.16 -35.67 14.74
C GLN A 261 -10.63 -35.92 15.13
N LYS A 262 -11.50 -34.97 14.79
CA LYS A 262 -12.94 -35.05 15.15
C LYS A 262 -13.75 -35.87 14.15
N LEU A 263 -13.14 -36.30 13.05
CA LEU A 263 -13.82 -37.08 12.01
C LEU A 263 -13.72 -38.57 12.32
N HIS A 264 -14.85 -39.29 12.16
CA HIS A 264 -14.84 -40.74 12.23
C HIS A 264 -14.00 -41.30 11.09
N LEU A 265 -12.83 -41.92 11.42
CA LEU A 265 -11.86 -42.48 10.49
C LEU A 265 -12.47 -43.43 9.46
N VAL A 266 -13.47 -44.22 9.87
CA VAL A 266 -14.21 -45.15 8.97
C VAL A 266 -14.95 -44.39 7.89
N SER A 267 -15.53 -43.23 8.20
CA SER A 267 -16.23 -42.39 7.23
C SER A 267 -15.29 -41.75 6.21
N LEU A 268 -14.09 -41.33 6.67
CA LEU A 268 -13.03 -40.80 5.83
C LEU A 268 -12.50 -41.84 4.82
N LEU A 269 -12.27 -43.09 5.29
CA LEU A 269 -11.80 -44.20 4.45
C LEU A 269 -12.84 -44.59 3.38
N LYS A 270 -14.13 -44.56 3.74
CA LYS A 270 -15.24 -44.84 2.82
C LYS A 270 -15.52 -43.68 1.82
N GLY A 271 -14.71 -42.61 1.82
CA GLY A 271 -14.89 -41.46 0.95
C GLY A 271 -16.12 -40.59 1.28
N LYS A 272 -16.78 -40.84 2.42
CA LYS A 272 -17.88 -40.01 2.91
C LYS A 272 -17.31 -38.75 3.59
N ILE A 273 -16.82 -37.81 2.77
CA ILE A 273 -16.35 -36.54 3.26
C ILE A 273 -17.58 -35.74 3.72
N PRO A 274 -17.58 -35.14 4.93
CA PRO A 274 -18.69 -34.31 5.40
C PRO A 274 -18.70 -32.96 4.66
N LEU A 275 -18.76 -33.02 3.32
CA LEU A 275 -18.78 -31.85 2.44
C LEU A 275 -19.83 -30.83 2.86
N LYS A 276 -21.00 -31.29 3.35
CA LYS A 276 -22.04 -30.39 3.84
C LYS A 276 -21.55 -29.51 4.99
N ARG A 277 -20.83 -30.06 5.99
CA ARG A 277 -20.33 -29.28 7.15
C ARG A 277 -19.22 -28.32 6.73
N VAL A 278 -18.30 -28.78 5.88
CA VAL A 278 -17.21 -27.95 5.37
C VAL A 278 -17.78 -26.86 4.45
N PHE A 279 -18.75 -27.18 3.62
CA PHE A 279 -19.43 -26.25 2.74
C PHE A 279 -20.25 -25.22 3.54
N PHE A 280 -21.02 -25.64 4.54
CA PHE A 280 -21.75 -24.73 5.43
C PHE A 280 -20.81 -23.80 6.20
N PHE A 281 -19.69 -24.30 6.71
CA PHE A 281 -18.69 -23.47 7.38
C PHE A 281 -18.07 -22.45 6.43
N SER A 282 -17.68 -22.89 5.23
CA SER A 282 -17.16 -22.01 4.17
C SER A 282 -18.20 -20.97 3.75
N LEU A 283 -19.45 -21.36 3.58
CA LEU A 283 -20.57 -20.47 3.22
C LEU A 283 -20.85 -19.44 4.33
N HIS A 284 -20.81 -19.85 5.61
CA HIS A 284 -20.99 -18.95 6.75
C HIS A 284 -19.85 -17.92 6.86
N VAL A 285 -18.60 -18.37 6.69
CA VAL A 285 -17.44 -17.48 6.69
C VAL A 285 -17.54 -16.49 5.52
N ASN A 286 -17.86 -16.98 4.32
CA ASN A 286 -18.05 -16.12 3.14
C ASN A 286 -19.23 -15.15 3.31
N PHE A 287 -20.33 -15.58 3.91
CA PHE A 287 -21.51 -14.74 4.17
C PHE A 287 -21.21 -13.65 5.20
N LEU A 288 -20.55 -13.98 6.31
CA LEU A 288 -20.13 -13.00 7.33
C LEU A 288 -19.13 -11.98 6.76
N GLN A 289 -18.23 -12.44 5.90
CA GLN A 289 -17.27 -11.56 5.22
C GLN A 289 -17.97 -10.66 4.20
N SER A 290 -18.93 -11.17 3.43
CA SER A 290 -19.70 -10.33 2.48
C SER A 290 -20.56 -9.29 3.19
N LEU A 291 -21.13 -9.61 4.34
CA LEU A 291 -21.84 -8.65 5.21
C LEU A 291 -20.91 -7.55 5.74
N SER A 292 -19.71 -7.92 6.19
CA SER A 292 -18.70 -6.94 6.62
C SER A 292 -18.28 -6.01 5.49
N LEU A 293 -18.17 -6.53 4.27
CA LEU A 293 -17.83 -5.75 3.07
C LEU A 293 -18.93 -4.78 2.66
N VAL A 294 -20.17 -5.25 2.68
CA VAL A 294 -21.33 -4.39 2.37
C VAL A 294 -21.42 -3.26 3.40
N SER A 295 -21.18 -3.55 4.69
CA SER A 295 -21.16 -2.52 5.73
C SER A 295 -20.04 -1.50 5.53
N GLN A 296 -18.82 -1.93 5.17
CA GLN A 296 -17.71 -1.03 4.88
C GLN A 296 -17.96 -0.21 3.59
N PHE A 297 -18.55 -0.82 2.57
CA PHE A 297 -18.94 -0.12 1.36
C PHE A 297 -19.98 0.97 1.64
N ILE A 298 -21.02 0.65 2.42
CA ILE A 298 -22.03 1.64 2.84
C ILE A 298 -21.39 2.77 3.64
N VAL A 299 -20.49 2.47 4.57
CA VAL A 299 -19.76 3.49 5.35
C VAL A 299 -18.87 4.36 4.44
N SER A 300 -18.14 3.77 3.50
CA SER A 300 -17.28 4.55 2.59
C SER A 300 -18.09 5.42 1.62
N VAL A 301 -19.23 4.93 1.13
CA VAL A 301 -20.16 5.71 0.30
C VAL A 301 -20.80 6.82 1.10
N SER A 302 -21.21 6.57 2.35
CA SER A 302 -21.77 7.59 3.24
C SER A 302 -20.77 8.68 3.60
N MET A 303 -19.50 8.32 3.87
CA MET A 303 -18.43 9.30 4.08
C MET A 303 -18.10 10.11 2.82
N GLY A 304 -18.10 9.47 1.65
CA GLY A 304 -17.92 10.15 0.37
C GLY A 304 -19.06 11.12 0.04
N LEU A 305 -20.29 10.79 0.37
CA LEU A 305 -21.47 11.64 0.22
C LEU A 305 -21.47 12.79 1.24
N SER A 306 -21.17 12.53 2.51
CA SER A 306 -21.09 13.57 3.55
C SER A 306 -19.94 14.55 3.26
N GLY A 307 -18.79 14.08 2.78
CA GLY A 307 -17.69 14.96 2.33
C GLY A 307 -18.07 15.87 1.16
N ARG A 308 -18.91 15.41 0.21
CA ARG A 308 -19.44 16.23 -0.88
C ARG A 308 -20.50 17.23 -0.41
N LEU A 309 -21.33 16.85 0.54
CA LEU A 309 -22.34 17.72 1.14
C LEU A 309 -21.70 18.82 1.99
N ILE A 310 -20.65 18.50 2.76
CA ILE A 310 -19.88 19.47 3.54
C ILE A 310 -19.17 20.46 2.59
N LYS A 311 -18.53 19.99 1.51
CA LYS A 311 -17.93 20.87 0.50
C LYS A 311 -18.97 21.79 -0.16
N ARG A 312 -20.18 21.30 -0.47
CA ARG A 312 -21.28 22.12 -0.99
C ARG A 312 -21.81 23.10 0.06
N GLY A 313 -21.94 22.69 1.32
CA GLY A 313 -22.37 23.55 2.42
C GLY A 313 -21.39 24.68 2.70
N VAL A 314 -20.09 24.39 2.72
CA VAL A 314 -19.03 25.39 2.86
C VAL A 314 -19.02 26.36 1.68
N TRP A 315 -19.22 25.84 0.45
CA TRP A 315 -19.27 26.68 -0.76
C TRP A 315 -20.49 27.62 -0.78
N LEU A 316 -21.64 27.14 -0.33
CA LEU A 316 -22.87 27.95 -0.19
C LEU A 316 -22.75 28.99 0.95
N GLY A 317 -22.06 28.62 2.04
CA GLY A 317 -21.75 29.53 3.14
C GLY A 317 -20.79 30.65 2.71
N LEU A 318 -19.73 30.33 1.98
CA LEU A 318 -18.79 31.29 1.41
C LEU A 318 -19.46 32.23 0.40
N LYS A 319 -20.36 31.72 -0.45
CA LYS A 319 -21.15 32.57 -1.39
C LYS A 319 -22.07 33.56 -0.67
N ARG A 320 -22.62 33.22 0.48
CA ARG A 320 -23.42 34.12 1.31
C ARG A 320 -22.59 35.18 2.01
N GLN A 321 -21.35 34.85 2.44
CA GLN A 321 -20.46 35.80 3.10
C GLN A 321 -19.79 36.79 2.14
N ILE A 322 -19.57 36.40 0.87
CA ILE A 322 -18.89 37.26 -0.12
C ILE A 322 -19.89 38.21 -0.88
N GLY A 323 -21.17 38.15 -0.58
CA GLY A 323 -22.11 39.17 -1.03
C GLY A 323 -22.22 39.36 -2.56
N PHE A 324 -22.13 38.29 -3.35
CA PHE A 324 -22.40 38.37 -4.78
C PHE A 324 -23.89 38.68 -4.99
N LYS A 325 -24.22 39.97 -5.07
CA LYS A 325 -25.45 40.46 -5.71
C LYS A 325 -25.33 40.17 -7.20
N SER A 326 -26.19 39.30 -7.70
CA SER A 326 -26.42 39.15 -9.13
C SER A 326 -26.99 40.46 -9.66
N VAL A 327 -26.26 41.11 -10.55
CA VAL A 327 -26.83 42.07 -11.51
C VAL A 327 -27.26 41.30 -12.72
#